data_8d7d13c786b7a326def25744e9ddbc7a
#
_entry.id   8d7d13c786b7a326def25744e9ddbc7a
#
_cell.length_a   1.000
_cell.length_b   1.000
_cell.length_c   1.000
_cell.angle_alpha   90.00
_cell.angle_beta   90.00
_cell.angle_gamma   90.00
#
_symmetry.space_group_name_H-M   'P 1'
#
loop_
_entity.id
_entity.type
_entity.pdbx_description
1 polymer ?
#
loop_
_entity_poly.entity_id
_entity_poly.type
_entity_poly.pdbx_seq_one_letter_code
_entity_poly.pdbx_strand_id
1 'polypeptide(L)'
;VFKDRQQTAEKNDWIEAQSWLTKTDISFPVYFGKKKVMSRLYDIDVIGYDQGVNKLHLFDIETIDESIVEDGIDFDKNDVDKYLTLFLYPDDSDEAGNLLRIYQEYFMCSNGAQLILKELKDAGKDLYRMNEYVAVQINDTHPTMIIPELIRILTEDKAISMDEAIEIVSKTCAYTNHTILAE
;
A
#
# COMPACT_ATOMS: atom_id res chain seq x y z
N VAL A 1 4.96 -19.63 -1.62
CA VAL A 1 5.58 -20.98 -1.51
C VAL A 1 6.16 -21.39 -2.85
N PHE A 2 7.21 -22.19 -2.84
CA PHE A 2 7.78 -22.76 -4.06
C PHE A 2 7.57 -24.27 -4.05
N LYS A 3 6.93 -24.79 -5.08
CA LYS A 3 6.76 -26.22 -5.35
C LYS A 3 7.38 -26.53 -6.72
N ASP A 4 8.21 -27.55 -6.83
CA ASP A 4 8.85 -28.00 -8.08
C ASP A 4 9.56 -26.88 -8.89
N ARG A 5 10.19 -25.92 -8.17
CA ARG A 5 10.86 -24.73 -8.73
C ARG A 5 9.90 -23.66 -9.31
N GLN A 6 8.62 -23.80 -9.11
CA GLN A 6 7.61 -22.80 -9.49
C GLN A 6 7.07 -22.10 -8.26
N GLN A 7 6.81 -20.81 -8.37
CA GLN A 7 6.11 -20.04 -7.34
C GLN A 7 4.64 -20.45 -7.35
N THR A 8 4.11 -20.76 -6.16
CA THR A 8 2.69 -21.11 -5.98
C THR A 8 2.10 -20.26 -4.87
N ALA A 9 0.81 -19.99 -4.95
CA ALA A 9 0.05 -19.43 -3.84
C ALA A 9 -0.33 -20.53 -2.84
N GLU A 10 -0.30 -20.22 -1.56
CA GLU A 10 -0.75 -21.10 -0.50
C GLU A 10 -1.35 -20.25 0.62
N LYS A 11 -2.47 -20.71 1.17
CA LYS A 11 -3.09 -20.04 2.30
C LYS A 11 -2.16 -20.04 3.50
N ASN A 12 -2.06 -18.91 4.18
CA ASN A 12 -1.18 -18.74 5.32
C ASN A 12 -1.98 -18.66 6.63
N ASP A 13 -2.48 -19.80 7.07
CA ASP A 13 -3.32 -19.93 8.28
C ASP A 13 -2.62 -19.43 9.56
N TRP A 14 -1.29 -19.43 9.60
CA TRP A 14 -0.56 -18.96 10.78
C TRP A 14 -0.65 -17.44 10.98
N ILE A 15 -0.89 -16.65 9.93
CA ILE A 15 -1.13 -15.21 10.06
C ILE A 15 -2.41 -14.94 10.82
N GLU A 16 -3.49 -15.66 10.50
CA GLU A 16 -4.77 -15.51 11.19
C GLU A 16 -4.76 -16.02 12.64
N ALA A 17 -3.93 -17.04 12.91
CA ALA A 17 -3.80 -17.63 14.23
C ALA A 17 -2.85 -16.88 15.17
N GLN A 18 -2.10 -15.88 14.69
CA GLN A 18 -1.05 -15.21 15.47
C GLN A 18 -1.58 -13.98 16.19
N SER A 19 -1.33 -13.91 17.48
CA SER A 19 -1.72 -12.76 18.33
C SER A 19 -0.88 -11.49 18.08
N TRP A 20 0.19 -11.58 17.30
CA TRP A 20 1.07 -10.45 16.98
C TRP A 20 0.54 -9.59 15.81
N LEU A 21 -0.44 -10.08 15.06
CA LEU A 21 -1.13 -9.33 14.01
C LEU A 21 -2.41 -8.73 14.61
N THR A 22 -2.50 -7.40 14.59
CA THR A 22 -3.67 -6.69 15.10
C THR A 22 -4.52 -6.18 13.94
N LYS A 23 -5.74 -6.73 13.80
CA LYS A 23 -6.75 -6.17 12.92
C LYS A 23 -7.30 -4.89 13.55
N THR A 24 -7.21 -3.77 12.85
CA THR A 24 -7.73 -2.48 13.33
C THR A 24 -9.15 -2.22 12.81
N ASP A 25 -9.80 -1.17 13.33
CA ASP A 25 -11.08 -0.69 12.81
C ASP A 25 -10.92 0.34 11.68
N ILE A 26 -9.69 0.56 11.22
CA ILE A 26 -9.37 1.54 10.17
C ILE A 26 -9.53 0.89 8.80
N SER A 27 -10.37 1.50 7.97
CA SER A 27 -10.60 1.11 6.58
C SER A 27 -10.53 2.32 5.68
N PHE A 28 -10.00 2.12 4.47
CA PHE A 28 -9.91 3.17 3.46
C PHE A 28 -10.49 2.71 2.12
N PRO A 29 -11.19 3.59 1.39
CA PRO A 29 -11.54 3.34 0.01
C PRO A 29 -10.34 3.59 -0.91
N VAL A 30 -10.07 2.68 -1.82
CA VAL A 30 -9.13 2.89 -2.93
C VAL A 30 -9.90 2.79 -4.24
N TYR A 31 -9.68 3.73 -5.14
CA TYR A 31 -10.42 3.83 -6.39
C TYR A 31 -9.54 3.50 -7.58
N PHE A 32 -9.99 2.54 -8.39
CA PHE A 32 -9.41 2.18 -9.68
C PHE A 32 -10.39 2.62 -10.77
N GLY A 33 -10.26 3.86 -11.24
CA GLY A 33 -11.26 4.48 -12.09
C GLY A 33 -12.62 4.59 -11.38
N LYS A 34 -13.64 3.88 -11.87
CA LYS A 34 -14.98 3.85 -11.25
C LYS A 34 -15.15 2.75 -10.19
N LYS A 35 -14.19 1.85 -10.08
CA LYS A 35 -14.24 0.72 -9.18
C LYS A 35 -13.69 1.11 -7.83
N LYS A 36 -14.43 0.80 -6.76
CA LYS A 36 -14.05 1.07 -5.37
C LYS A 36 -13.72 -0.23 -4.68
N VAL A 37 -12.55 -0.28 -4.07
CA VAL A 37 -12.11 -1.40 -3.21
C VAL A 37 -11.96 -0.87 -1.79
N MET A 38 -12.48 -1.60 -0.81
CA MET A 38 -12.30 -1.27 0.61
C MET A 38 -11.11 -2.04 1.17
N SER A 39 -10.20 -1.33 1.79
CA SER A 39 -9.07 -1.92 2.51
C SER A 39 -9.30 -1.91 4.01
N ARG A 40 -8.60 -2.80 4.71
CA ARG A 40 -8.50 -2.85 6.16
C ARG A 40 -7.03 -2.74 6.57
N LEU A 41 -6.76 -1.91 7.59
CA LEU A 41 -5.43 -1.80 8.18
C LEU A 41 -5.21 -2.93 9.21
N TYR A 42 -4.05 -3.55 9.11
CA TYR A 42 -3.50 -4.49 10.08
C TYR A 42 -2.15 -3.97 10.57
N ASP A 43 -1.93 -4.07 11.87
CA ASP A 43 -0.68 -3.65 12.51
C ASP A 43 0.12 -4.84 13.00
N ILE A 44 1.44 -4.75 12.82
CA ILE A 44 2.42 -5.64 13.44
C ILE A 44 3.36 -4.79 14.28
N ASP A 45 3.49 -5.12 15.56
CA ASP A 45 4.43 -4.47 16.45
C ASP A 45 5.86 -4.94 16.15
N VAL A 46 6.74 -4.01 15.80
CA VAL A 46 8.17 -4.25 15.60
C VAL A 46 8.91 -3.78 16.85
N ILE A 47 9.28 -4.76 17.68
CA ILE A 47 9.95 -4.49 18.96
C ILE A 47 11.38 -4.02 18.70
N GLY A 48 11.71 -2.84 19.19
CA GLY A 48 13.02 -2.24 19.12
C GLY A 48 13.81 -2.39 20.43
N TYR A 49 14.92 -1.66 20.51
CA TYR A 49 15.74 -1.59 21.71
C TYR A 49 15.04 -0.76 22.80
N ASP A 50 15.29 -1.12 24.07
CA ASP A 50 14.82 -0.39 25.26
C ASP A 50 13.30 -0.14 25.30
N GLN A 51 12.51 -1.19 25.02
CA GLN A 51 11.04 -1.18 25.03
C GLN A 51 10.40 -0.26 23.98
N GLY A 52 11.19 0.28 23.04
CA GLY A 52 10.68 0.99 21.89
C GLY A 52 9.92 0.04 20.95
N VAL A 53 8.76 0.46 20.47
CA VAL A 53 7.95 -0.30 19.53
C VAL A 53 7.63 0.58 18.32
N ASN A 54 7.99 0.11 17.14
CA ASN A 54 7.50 0.65 15.88
C ASN A 54 6.35 -0.21 15.36
N LYS A 55 5.58 0.32 14.43
CA LYS A 55 4.50 -0.43 13.78
C LYS A 55 4.82 -0.65 12.30
N LEU A 56 4.60 -1.87 11.85
CA LEU A 56 4.48 -2.19 10.45
C LEU A 56 2.98 -2.20 10.10
N HIS A 57 2.60 -1.30 9.20
CA HIS A 57 1.24 -1.18 8.70
C HIS A 57 1.07 -2.01 7.44
N LEU A 58 0.09 -2.89 7.44
CA LEU A 58 -0.28 -3.72 6.31
C LEU A 58 -1.72 -3.44 5.91
N PHE A 59 -2.02 -3.52 4.64
CA PHE A 59 -3.36 -3.31 4.13
C PHE A 59 -3.82 -4.53 3.34
N ASP A 60 -5.03 -4.98 3.64
CA ASP A 60 -5.68 -6.07 2.93
C ASP A 60 -7.07 -5.65 2.47
N ILE A 61 -7.63 -6.36 1.50
CA ILE A 61 -9.00 -6.14 1.03
C ILE A 61 -9.97 -6.71 2.07
N GLU A 62 -11.02 -5.95 2.42
CA GLU A 62 -11.98 -6.36 3.44
C GLU A 62 -12.79 -7.62 3.07
N THR A 63 -13.01 -7.84 1.79
CA THR A 63 -13.91 -8.88 1.28
C THR A 63 -13.21 -9.74 0.23
N ILE A 64 -12.09 -10.33 0.61
CA ILE A 64 -11.40 -11.22 -0.30
C ILE A 64 -11.96 -12.64 -0.18
N ASP A 65 -12.22 -13.26 -1.33
CA ASP A 65 -12.50 -14.69 -1.41
C ASP A 65 -11.22 -15.42 -1.81
N GLU A 66 -10.53 -15.96 -0.82
CA GLU A 66 -9.27 -16.69 -1.05
C GLU A 66 -9.47 -17.97 -1.87
N SER A 67 -10.71 -18.46 -1.98
CA SER A 67 -11.02 -19.65 -2.76
C SER A 67 -10.87 -19.45 -4.27
N ILE A 68 -10.75 -18.20 -4.73
CA ILE A 68 -10.49 -17.88 -6.14
C ILE A 68 -9.06 -18.18 -6.58
N VAL A 69 -8.13 -18.38 -5.62
CA VAL A 69 -6.75 -18.76 -5.94
C VAL A 69 -6.69 -20.27 -6.16
N GLU A 70 -6.45 -20.64 -7.40
CA GLU A 70 -6.14 -22.03 -7.79
C GLU A 70 -4.65 -22.32 -7.59
N ASP A 71 -4.20 -23.49 -8.02
CA ASP A 71 -2.78 -23.83 -7.97
C ASP A 71 -1.96 -22.93 -8.89
N GLY A 72 -0.95 -22.25 -8.34
CA GLY A 72 -0.01 -21.41 -9.08
C GLY A 72 -0.13 -19.92 -8.83
N ILE A 73 0.32 -19.13 -9.79
CA ILE A 73 0.29 -17.65 -9.77
C ILE A 73 -0.65 -17.07 -10.85
N ASP A 74 -1.40 -17.93 -11.51
CA ASP A 74 -2.41 -17.53 -12.49
C ASP A 74 -3.61 -16.89 -11.81
N PHE A 75 -4.22 -15.93 -12.48
CA PHE A 75 -5.40 -15.21 -12.00
C PHE A 75 -6.31 -14.84 -13.15
N ASP A 76 -7.59 -14.56 -12.84
CA ASP A 76 -8.54 -14.09 -13.86
C ASP A 76 -8.19 -12.65 -14.28
N LYS A 77 -7.69 -12.53 -15.49
CA LYS A 77 -7.25 -11.26 -16.10
C LYS A 77 -8.38 -10.22 -16.26
N ASN A 78 -9.65 -10.65 -16.15
CA ASN A 78 -10.81 -9.75 -16.21
C ASN A 78 -11.14 -9.11 -14.85
N ASP A 79 -10.64 -9.67 -13.76
CA ASP A 79 -10.94 -9.27 -12.39
C ASP A 79 -9.69 -8.93 -11.57
N VAL A 80 -8.73 -8.28 -12.20
CA VAL A 80 -7.40 -7.94 -11.65
C VAL A 80 -7.44 -7.42 -10.21
N ASP A 81 -8.41 -6.58 -9.88
CA ASP A 81 -8.54 -5.98 -8.56
C ASP A 81 -8.88 -6.97 -7.44
N LYS A 82 -9.44 -8.15 -7.75
CA LYS A 82 -9.69 -9.19 -6.75
C LYS A 82 -8.39 -9.84 -6.25
N TYR A 83 -7.31 -9.70 -6.99
CA TYR A 83 -6.03 -10.35 -6.70
C TYR A 83 -5.00 -9.42 -6.05
N LEU A 84 -5.39 -8.18 -5.68
CA LEU A 84 -4.48 -7.12 -5.22
C LEU A 84 -3.60 -7.54 -4.04
N THR A 85 -4.08 -8.37 -3.13
CA THR A 85 -3.35 -8.77 -1.93
C THR A 85 -3.06 -10.27 -1.86
N LEU A 86 -3.49 -11.05 -2.87
CA LEU A 86 -3.33 -12.51 -2.87
C LEU A 86 -1.94 -12.98 -3.29
N PHE A 87 -1.24 -12.20 -4.12
CA PHE A 87 0.08 -12.54 -4.63
C PHE A 87 1.11 -11.51 -4.22
N LEU A 88 2.23 -11.96 -3.67
CA LEU A 88 3.38 -11.07 -3.43
C LEU A 88 4.04 -10.67 -4.76
N TYR A 89 4.24 -11.65 -5.64
CA TYR A 89 4.77 -11.45 -6.99
C TYR A 89 3.87 -12.18 -7.98
N PRO A 90 2.91 -11.48 -8.61
CA PRO A 90 2.10 -12.08 -9.67
C PRO A 90 2.94 -12.35 -10.92
N ASP A 91 2.45 -13.21 -11.80
CA ASP A 91 3.02 -13.35 -13.13
C ASP A 91 2.82 -12.06 -13.93
N ASP A 92 3.89 -11.36 -14.23
CA ASP A 92 3.93 -10.09 -14.95
C ASP A 92 4.48 -10.24 -16.38
N SER A 93 4.42 -11.44 -16.94
CA SER A 93 4.87 -11.73 -18.30
C SER A 93 3.98 -11.12 -19.39
N ASP A 94 2.79 -10.68 -19.05
CA ASP A 94 1.84 -10.03 -19.94
C ASP A 94 1.33 -8.68 -19.41
N GLU A 95 0.53 -7.99 -20.24
CA GLU A 95 -0.01 -6.67 -19.92
C GLU A 95 -0.93 -6.68 -18.69
N ALA A 96 -1.70 -7.74 -18.48
CA ALA A 96 -2.61 -7.84 -17.33
C ALA A 96 -1.83 -8.07 -16.03
N GLY A 97 -0.77 -8.86 -16.06
CA GLY A 97 0.13 -9.03 -14.92
C GLY A 97 0.88 -7.74 -14.57
N ASN A 98 1.36 -7.01 -15.57
CA ASN A 98 1.94 -5.67 -15.37
C ASN A 98 0.92 -4.71 -14.75
N LEU A 99 -0.33 -4.73 -15.20
CA LEU A 99 -1.40 -3.90 -14.65
C LEU A 99 -1.71 -4.27 -13.20
N LEU A 100 -1.74 -5.57 -12.86
CA LEU A 100 -1.94 -6.01 -11.49
C LEU A 100 -0.83 -5.48 -10.56
N ARG A 101 0.43 -5.53 -10.98
CA ARG A 101 1.54 -4.95 -10.20
C ARG A 101 1.36 -3.46 -9.95
N ILE A 102 1.00 -2.70 -10.98
CA ILE A 102 0.71 -1.26 -10.84
C ILE A 102 -0.43 -1.04 -9.85
N TYR A 103 -1.48 -1.85 -9.91
CA TYR A 103 -2.60 -1.77 -8.99
C TYR A 103 -2.21 -2.11 -7.55
N GLN A 104 -1.35 -3.11 -7.35
CA GLN A 104 -0.81 -3.44 -6.02
C GLN A 104 0.00 -2.27 -5.44
N GLU A 105 0.89 -1.68 -6.23
CA GLU A 105 1.69 -0.53 -5.84
C GLU A 105 0.80 0.68 -5.49
N TYR A 106 -0.18 0.98 -6.35
CA TYR A 106 -1.14 2.06 -6.09
C TYR A 106 -2.00 1.78 -4.85
N PHE A 107 -2.48 0.55 -4.68
CA PHE A 107 -3.27 0.16 -3.51
C PHE A 107 -2.51 0.44 -2.21
N MET A 108 -1.26 0.04 -2.12
CA MET A 108 -0.43 0.29 -0.93
C MET A 108 -0.15 1.79 -0.73
N CYS A 109 0.19 2.51 -1.81
CA CYS A 109 0.47 3.94 -1.75
C CYS A 109 -0.75 4.77 -1.34
N SER A 110 -1.93 4.47 -1.90
CA SER A 110 -3.16 5.19 -1.57
C SER A 110 -3.57 4.96 -0.12
N ASN A 111 -3.48 3.73 0.37
CA ASN A 111 -3.73 3.41 1.77
C ASN A 111 -2.74 4.11 2.72
N GLY A 112 -1.45 4.08 2.40
CA GLY A 112 -0.42 4.77 3.17
C GLY A 112 -0.64 6.28 3.23
N ALA A 113 -0.95 6.91 2.11
CA ALA A 113 -1.27 8.33 2.04
C ALA A 113 -2.49 8.70 2.90
N GLN A 114 -3.56 7.92 2.80
CA GLN A 114 -4.77 8.13 3.60
C GLN A 114 -4.52 7.95 5.11
N LEU A 115 -3.69 6.96 5.49
CA LEU A 115 -3.32 6.74 6.89
C LEU A 115 -2.53 7.93 7.45
N ILE A 116 -1.51 8.40 6.73
CA ILE A 116 -0.70 9.57 7.11
C ILE A 116 -1.61 10.79 7.35
N LEU A 117 -2.49 11.09 6.42
CA LEU A 117 -3.38 12.24 6.52
C LEU A 117 -4.42 12.07 7.64
N LYS A 118 -4.89 10.85 7.88
CA LYS A 118 -5.77 10.55 9.01
C LYS A 118 -5.06 10.81 10.34
N GLU A 119 -3.86 10.31 10.52
CA GLU A 119 -3.08 10.48 11.75
C GLU A 119 -2.77 11.97 12.02
N LEU A 120 -2.41 12.74 11.00
CA LEU A 120 -2.22 14.17 11.12
C LEU A 120 -3.50 14.89 11.56
N LYS A 121 -4.63 14.53 10.95
CA LYS A 121 -5.94 15.08 11.32
C LYS A 121 -6.30 14.74 12.76
N ASP A 122 -6.16 13.48 13.16
CA ASP A 122 -6.49 13.01 14.50
C ASP A 122 -5.62 13.68 15.57
N ALA A 123 -4.35 13.99 15.21
CA ALA A 123 -3.43 14.75 16.04
C ALA A 123 -3.64 16.28 15.98
N GLY A 124 -4.60 16.77 15.21
CA GLY A 124 -4.89 18.20 15.05
C GLY A 124 -3.75 18.98 14.40
N LYS A 125 -2.99 18.35 13.50
CA LYS A 125 -1.84 18.96 12.84
C LYS A 125 -2.26 19.72 11.59
N ASP A 126 -1.55 20.83 11.33
CA ASP A 126 -1.73 21.63 10.13
C ASP A 126 -1.09 20.94 8.92
N LEU A 127 -1.88 20.67 7.88
CA LEU A 127 -1.41 20.03 6.65
C LEU A 127 -0.40 20.89 5.88
N TYR A 128 -0.47 22.21 5.97
CA TYR A 128 0.52 23.11 5.35
C TYR A 128 1.93 22.97 5.96
N ARG A 129 1.99 22.40 7.15
CA ARG A 129 3.24 22.12 7.90
C ARG A 129 3.52 20.63 8.01
N MET A 130 3.00 19.83 7.09
CA MET A 130 3.08 18.36 7.10
C MET A 130 4.52 17.87 7.28
N ASN A 131 5.49 18.50 6.61
CA ASN A 131 6.92 18.15 6.70
C ASN A 131 7.55 18.35 8.10
N GLU A 132 6.87 19.00 9.03
CA GLU A 132 7.35 19.13 10.40
C GLU A 132 6.96 17.90 11.26
N TYR A 133 6.02 17.12 10.80
CA TYR A 133 5.46 15.98 11.55
C TYR A 133 5.68 14.64 10.86
N VAL A 134 5.88 14.65 9.54
CA VAL A 134 5.96 13.45 8.70
C VAL A 134 7.18 13.53 7.80
N ALA A 135 7.91 12.43 7.71
CA ALA A 135 8.92 12.18 6.70
C ALA A 135 8.59 10.86 6.00
N VAL A 136 8.39 10.91 4.69
CA VAL A 136 8.13 9.74 3.86
C VAL A 136 9.41 9.37 3.12
N GLN A 137 10.01 8.24 3.49
CA GLN A 137 11.15 7.68 2.76
C GLN A 137 10.64 6.70 1.72
N ILE A 138 10.84 7.03 0.45
CA ILE A 138 10.48 6.19 -0.69
C ILE A 138 11.69 5.34 -1.06
N ASN A 139 11.56 4.03 -0.89
CA ASN A 139 12.60 3.07 -1.24
C ASN A 139 12.29 2.45 -2.60
N ASP A 140 13.12 2.80 -3.59
CA ASP A 140 13.01 2.40 -4.99
C ASP A 140 11.74 2.95 -5.70
N THR A 141 11.47 2.52 -6.92
CA THR A 141 10.41 3.07 -7.78
C THR A 141 9.01 2.58 -7.39
N HIS A 142 8.89 1.40 -6.79
CA HIS A 142 7.61 0.76 -6.47
C HIS A 142 6.64 1.65 -5.69
N PRO A 143 7.05 2.36 -4.60
CA PRO A 143 6.12 3.21 -3.84
C PRO A 143 6.11 4.68 -4.29
N THR A 144 6.68 5.05 -5.45
CA THR A 144 6.71 6.45 -5.91
C THR A 144 5.34 7.06 -6.15
N MET A 145 4.32 6.22 -6.39
CA MET A 145 2.94 6.69 -6.55
C MET A 145 2.37 7.37 -5.29
N ILE A 146 3.03 7.28 -4.14
CA ILE A 146 2.65 8.04 -2.94
C ILE A 146 2.70 9.55 -3.18
N ILE A 147 3.63 10.02 -4.03
CA ILE A 147 3.78 11.45 -4.34
C ILE A 147 2.55 12.00 -5.05
N PRO A 148 2.17 11.50 -6.25
CA PRO A 148 0.97 12.00 -6.92
C PRO A 148 -0.31 11.72 -6.12
N GLU A 149 -0.38 10.64 -5.35
CA GLU A 149 -1.56 10.35 -4.54
C GLU A 149 -1.74 11.33 -3.38
N LEU A 150 -0.67 11.69 -2.67
CA LEU A 150 -0.72 12.76 -1.66
C LEU A 150 -1.15 14.09 -2.27
N ILE A 151 -0.59 14.48 -3.44
CA ILE A 151 -0.98 15.69 -4.15
C ILE A 151 -2.47 15.65 -4.51
N ARG A 152 -2.95 14.53 -5.06
CA ARG A 152 -4.36 14.34 -5.41
C ARG A 152 -5.28 14.53 -4.19
N ILE A 153 -4.99 13.86 -3.08
CA ILE A 153 -5.83 13.95 -1.87
C ILE A 153 -5.81 15.37 -1.29
N LEU A 154 -4.63 16.02 -1.26
CA LEU A 154 -4.51 17.39 -0.76
C LEU A 154 -5.29 18.38 -1.63
N THR A 155 -5.31 18.20 -2.94
CA THR A 155 -6.04 19.10 -3.86
C THR A 155 -7.53 18.81 -3.93
N GLU A 156 -7.92 17.55 -4.11
CA GLU A 156 -9.31 17.15 -4.33
C GLU A 156 -10.13 17.11 -3.04
N ASP A 157 -9.57 16.54 -1.98
CA ASP A 157 -10.31 16.30 -0.73
C ASP A 157 -10.08 17.39 0.32
N LYS A 158 -8.97 18.12 0.26
CA LYS A 158 -8.59 19.14 1.26
C LYS A 158 -8.63 20.56 0.72
N ALA A 159 -8.90 20.73 -0.56
CA ALA A 159 -8.98 22.03 -1.25
C ALA A 159 -7.72 22.90 -1.14
N ILE A 160 -6.54 22.27 -0.99
CA ILE A 160 -5.25 22.94 -1.08
C ILE A 160 -4.93 23.15 -2.56
N SER A 161 -4.35 24.29 -2.92
CA SER A 161 -4.00 24.54 -4.32
C SER A 161 -2.93 23.57 -4.81
N MET A 162 -2.85 23.32 -6.12
CA MET A 162 -1.88 22.40 -6.72
C MET A 162 -0.45 22.79 -6.36
N ASP A 163 -0.11 24.08 -6.46
CA ASP A 163 1.25 24.56 -6.19
C ASP A 163 1.63 24.36 -4.72
N GLU A 164 0.73 24.65 -3.80
CA GLU A 164 0.93 24.40 -2.36
C GLU A 164 1.05 22.91 -2.05
N ALA A 165 0.21 22.07 -2.65
CA ALA A 165 0.28 20.62 -2.46
C ALA A 165 1.62 20.04 -2.94
N ILE A 166 2.11 20.50 -4.10
CA ILE A 166 3.44 20.13 -4.61
C ILE A 166 4.54 20.57 -3.64
N GLU A 167 4.47 21.77 -3.11
CA GLU A 167 5.45 22.28 -2.16
C GLU A 167 5.46 21.46 -0.86
N ILE A 168 4.29 21.15 -0.30
CA ILE A 168 4.12 20.33 0.90
C ILE A 168 4.73 18.94 0.68
N VAL A 169 4.35 18.27 -0.40
CA VAL A 169 4.81 16.90 -0.70
C VAL A 169 6.31 16.86 -0.99
N SER A 170 6.84 17.86 -1.71
CA SER A 170 8.28 17.95 -2.01
C SER A 170 9.15 18.10 -0.75
N LYS A 171 8.62 18.73 0.30
CA LYS A 171 9.31 18.86 1.59
C LYS A 171 9.14 17.63 2.48
N THR A 172 8.14 16.78 2.21
CA THR A 172 7.78 15.64 3.05
C THR A 172 8.40 14.34 2.56
N CYS A 173 8.57 14.18 1.23
CA CYS A 173 9.04 12.95 0.61
C CYS A 173 10.53 13.02 0.29
N ALA A 174 11.23 11.90 0.55
CA ALA A 174 12.60 11.65 0.10
C ALA A 174 12.66 10.33 -0.66
N TYR A 175 13.51 10.25 -1.67
CA TYR A 175 13.63 9.09 -2.56
C TYR A 175 15.03 8.50 -2.51
N THR A 176 15.11 7.17 -2.45
CA THR A 176 16.35 6.42 -2.61
C THR A 176 16.18 5.35 -3.67
N ASN A 177 17.05 5.38 -4.69
CA ASN A 177 17.10 4.33 -5.68
C ASN A 177 17.95 3.16 -5.19
N HIS A 178 17.42 1.95 -5.25
CA HIS A 178 18.10 0.70 -4.90
C HIS A 178 18.38 -0.18 -6.12
N THR A 179 17.87 0.17 -7.29
CA THR A 179 17.93 -0.64 -8.50
C THR A 179 18.89 -0.04 -9.52
N ILE A 180 19.80 -0.86 -10.03
CA ILE A 180 20.62 -0.55 -11.20
C ILE A 180 19.96 -1.22 -12.39
N LEU A 181 19.48 -0.42 -13.36
CA LEU A 181 19.06 -0.97 -14.63
C LEU A 181 20.30 -1.40 -15.41
N ALA A 182 20.33 -2.64 -15.87
CA ALA A 182 21.27 -3.05 -16.90
C ALA A 182 20.85 -2.38 -18.21
N GLU A 183 21.74 -1.58 -18.77
CA GLU A 183 21.57 -1.00 -20.12
C GLU A 183 21.83 -2.08 -21.20
#